data_0b603fcd2541fbc3b0023e6787490b00
#
_entry.id   0b603fcd2541fbc3b0023e6787490b00
#
_cell.length_a   1.000
_cell.length_b   1.000
_cell.length_c   1.000
_cell.angle_alpha   90.00
_cell.angle_beta   90.00
_cell.angle_gamma   90.00
#
_symmetry.space_group_name_H-M   'P 1'
#
loop_
_entity.id
_entity.type
_entity.pdbx_description
1 polymer ?
#
loop_
_entity_poly.entity_id
_entity_poly.type
_entity_poly.pdbx_seq_one_letter_code
_entity_poly.pdbx_strand_id
1 'polypeptide(L)'
;MLDTPIIDDKFLDQQTVDGEIEPWEIKIKRKNIISTVKYPYNPLDAVGWHGSLMPVKINVKNFRPLMSHRYHLPPSAHTTFVSERFVVCTFCPRPFEKDPGALKVPFFHNNDDYDEVLFYHAGNFFSRDHIEAGMKTFHPAGFTHGPHPKALNNMLEQKKAETDEYAVMIDTRDPLTVADLPDNVEVDDYLYSWTQHETETK
;
A
#
# COMPACT_ATOMS: atom_id res chain seq x y z
N MET A 1 8.82 16.04 6.84
CA MET A 1 10.20 16.31 6.36
C MET A 1 10.68 15.06 5.65
N LEU A 2 11.32 15.20 4.52
CA LEU A 2 11.89 14.13 3.75
C LEU A 2 13.28 13.82 4.29
N ASP A 3 13.53 12.57 4.69
CA ASP A 3 14.85 12.10 5.09
C ASP A 3 15.47 11.26 3.98
N THR A 4 16.74 11.48 3.75
CA THR A 4 17.57 10.65 2.88
C THR A 4 18.66 10.00 3.71
N PRO A 5 19.11 8.78 3.41
CA PRO A 5 20.22 8.17 4.14
C PRO A 5 21.51 8.98 3.97
N ILE A 6 22.28 9.02 5.05
CA ILE A 6 23.64 9.57 5.02
C ILE A 6 24.57 8.39 4.86
N ILE A 7 25.44 8.45 3.85
CA ILE A 7 26.52 7.50 3.68
C ILE A 7 27.69 8.00 4.51
N ASP A 8 28.04 7.27 5.54
CA ASP A 8 29.15 7.58 6.44
C ASP A 8 30.14 6.41 6.50
N ASP A 9 31.23 6.60 7.25
CA ASP A 9 32.26 5.58 7.40
C ASP A 9 31.73 4.25 7.94
N LYS A 10 30.71 4.28 8.79
CA LYS A 10 30.06 3.07 9.30
C LYS A 10 29.32 2.29 8.22
N PHE A 11 28.72 3.00 7.26
CA PHE A 11 28.08 2.37 6.12
C PHE A 11 29.14 1.69 5.23
N LEU A 12 30.29 2.33 5.05
CA LEU A 12 31.41 1.78 4.30
C LEU A 12 32.05 0.58 5.02
N ASP A 13 32.23 0.67 6.33
CA ASP A 13 32.79 -0.40 7.16
C ASP A 13 31.96 -1.70 7.10
N GLN A 14 30.66 -1.58 6.96
CA GLN A 14 29.78 -2.75 6.83
C GLN A 14 29.97 -3.54 5.51
N GLN A 15 30.64 -2.95 4.55
CA GLN A 15 30.90 -3.56 3.26
C GLN A 15 32.31 -4.18 3.18
N THR A 16 33.17 -3.89 4.13
CA THR A 16 34.50 -4.45 4.22
C THR A 16 34.43 -5.85 4.81
N VAL A 17 34.74 -6.86 4.03
CA VAL A 17 34.80 -8.25 4.50
C VAL A 17 36.24 -8.61 4.68
N ASP A 18 36.71 -8.68 5.93
CA ASP A 18 38.02 -9.26 6.28
C ASP A 18 37.91 -10.78 6.24
N GLY A 19 38.49 -11.43 5.27
CA GLY A 19 38.52 -12.87 5.19
C GLY A 19 38.75 -13.43 3.78
N GLU A 20 38.69 -14.73 3.67
CA GLU A 20 38.79 -15.45 2.38
C GLU A 20 37.69 -14.93 1.42
N ILE A 21 38.11 -14.65 0.19
CA ILE A 21 37.22 -14.12 -0.85
C ILE A 21 36.29 -15.25 -1.31
N GLU A 22 35.20 -15.43 -0.62
CA GLU A 22 34.08 -16.18 -1.17
C GLU A 22 33.34 -15.32 -2.20
N PRO A 23 32.86 -15.90 -3.31
CA PRO A 23 32.12 -15.14 -4.30
C PRO A 23 30.83 -14.60 -3.68
N TRP A 24 30.56 -13.31 -3.88
CA TRP A 24 29.35 -12.66 -3.48
C TRP A 24 28.17 -13.15 -4.33
N GLU A 25 27.12 -13.59 -3.67
CA GLU A 25 25.91 -14.04 -4.35
C GLU A 25 24.82 -12.97 -4.31
N ILE A 26 24.44 -12.49 -5.48
CA ILE A 26 23.25 -11.65 -5.64
C ILE A 26 22.08 -12.50 -6.11
N LYS A 27 21.01 -12.54 -5.32
CA LYS A 27 19.78 -13.21 -5.67
C LYS A 27 18.86 -12.24 -6.39
N ILE A 28 18.47 -12.57 -7.62
CA ILE A 28 17.58 -11.77 -8.45
C ILE A 28 16.24 -12.50 -8.56
N LYS A 29 15.19 -11.95 -7.94
CA LYS A 29 13.84 -12.47 -8.06
C LYS A 29 13.12 -11.78 -9.20
N ARG A 30 12.66 -12.57 -10.18
CA ARG A 30 11.74 -12.11 -11.23
C ARG A 30 10.54 -13.07 -11.28
N LYS A 31 9.38 -12.57 -10.98
CA LYS A 31 8.19 -13.41 -10.78
C LYS A 31 8.49 -14.48 -9.72
N ASN A 32 8.25 -15.74 -10.01
CA ASN A 32 8.54 -16.85 -9.08
C ASN A 32 9.91 -17.51 -9.33
N ILE A 33 10.76 -16.91 -10.18
CA ILE A 33 12.09 -17.44 -10.51
C ILE A 33 13.13 -16.64 -9.75
N ILE A 34 14.00 -17.35 -9.03
CA ILE A 34 15.19 -16.79 -8.38
C ILE A 34 16.43 -17.22 -9.15
N SER A 35 17.14 -16.26 -9.72
CA SER A 35 18.44 -16.45 -10.34
C SER A 35 19.55 -16.01 -9.39
N THR A 36 20.72 -16.63 -9.49
CA THR A 36 21.89 -16.24 -8.71
C THR A 36 23.01 -15.78 -9.65
N VAL A 37 23.54 -14.61 -9.36
CA VAL A 37 24.77 -14.10 -10.01
C VAL A 37 25.87 -14.08 -8.97
N LYS A 38 27.04 -14.63 -9.33
CA LYS A 38 28.21 -14.67 -8.46
C LYS A 38 29.25 -13.65 -8.92
N TYR A 39 29.71 -12.83 -7.99
CA TYR A 39 30.71 -11.81 -8.21
C TYR A 39 31.98 -12.13 -7.43
N PRO A 40 33.18 -11.91 -8.01
CA PRO A 40 34.45 -12.08 -7.30
C PRO A 40 34.76 -10.93 -6.32
N TYR A 41 33.85 -9.97 -6.18
CA TYR A 41 33.95 -8.79 -5.30
C TYR A 41 32.57 -8.41 -4.81
N ASN A 42 32.46 -7.54 -3.80
CA ASN A 42 31.18 -7.01 -3.34
C ASN A 42 30.60 -6.03 -4.39
N PRO A 43 29.56 -6.39 -5.13
CA PRO A 43 28.98 -5.51 -6.16
C PRO A 43 28.16 -4.35 -5.56
N LEU A 44 27.91 -4.36 -4.25
CA LEU A 44 27.21 -3.30 -3.52
C LEU A 44 28.18 -2.31 -2.88
N ASP A 45 29.48 -2.46 -3.12
CA ASP A 45 30.53 -1.53 -2.68
C ASP A 45 30.54 -0.27 -3.56
N ALA A 46 29.38 0.36 -3.67
CA ALA A 46 29.19 1.61 -4.38
C ALA A 46 28.90 2.72 -3.38
N VAL A 47 29.73 3.73 -3.38
CA VAL A 47 29.60 4.91 -2.52
C VAL A 47 28.96 6.04 -3.29
N GLY A 48 27.81 6.53 -2.79
CA GLY A 48 27.16 7.71 -3.31
C GLY A 48 25.89 7.44 -4.11
N TRP A 49 25.25 8.52 -4.48
CA TRP A 49 24.00 8.54 -5.26
C TRP A 49 24.21 9.25 -6.58
N HIS A 50 23.51 8.82 -7.59
CA HIS A 50 23.55 9.48 -8.88
C HIS A 50 22.15 9.97 -9.25
N GLY A 51 22.00 11.29 -9.40
CA GLY A 51 20.72 11.90 -9.72
C GLY A 51 19.69 11.70 -8.60
N SER A 52 18.47 11.33 -8.97
CA SER A 52 17.32 11.10 -8.07
C SER A 52 17.18 9.64 -7.62
N LEU A 53 18.10 8.76 -8.02
CA LEU A 53 18.05 7.34 -7.63
C LEU A 53 18.62 7.17 -6.21
N MET A 54 17.78 7.34 -5.22
CA MET A 54 18.14 7.22 -3.81
C MET A 54 16.96 6.72 -2.98
N PRO A 55 17.20 6.04 -1.84
CA PRO A 55 16.16 5.76 -0.87
C PRO A 55 15.60 7.05 -0.28
N VAL A 56 14.30 7.02 0.00
CA VAL A 56 13.57 8.15 0.57
C VAL A 56 12.76 7.69 1.76
N LYS A 57 12.83 8.42 2.87
CA LYS A 57 12.04 8.18 4.08
C LYS A 57 11.16 9.39 4.38
N ILE A 58 9.87 9.16 4.54
CA ILE A 58 8.89 10.18 4.89
C ILE A 58 8.08 9.72 6.10
N ASN A 59 7.93 10.61 7.08
CA ASN A 59 7.00 10.36 8.17
C ASN A 59 5.59 10.75 7.73
N VAL A 60 4.68 9.78 7.70
CA VAL A 60 3.27 9.97 7.27
C VAL A 60 2.52 11.00 8.13
N LYS A 61 2.92 11.23 9.37
CA LYS A 61 2.35 12.26 10.23
C LYS A 61 2.64 13.70 9.76
N ASN A 62 3.59 13.86 8.84
CA ASN A 62 3.89 15.17 8.23
C ASN A 62 2.99 15.49 7.04
N PHE A 63 2.17 14.55 6.58
CA PHE A 63 1.25 14.80 5.48
C PHE A 63 0.09 15.70 5.90
N ARG A 64 -0.38 16.44 4.93
CA ARG A 64 -1.60 17.25 5.01
C ARG A 64 -2.52 16.75 3.92
N PRO A 65 -3.40 15.77 4.23
CA PRO A 65 -4.24 15.13 3.24
C PRO A 65 -5.19 16.15 2.60
N LEU A 66 -5.37 16.03 1.29
CA LEU A 66 -6.41 16.75 0.59
C LEU A 66 -7.78 16.16 0.94
N MET A 67 -8.77 17.02 1.01
CA MET A 67 -10.15 16.60 1.21
C MET A 67 -11.11 17.63 0.57
N SER A 68 -12.30 17.19 0.26
CA SER A 68 -13.42 18.06 -0.09
C SER A 68 -14.50 17.98 0.97
N HIS A 69 -15.16 19.09 1.28
CA HIS A 69 -16.32 19.05 2.16
C HIS A 69 -17.56 18.56 1.44
N ARG A 70 -17.56 18.50 0.10
CA ARG A 70 -18.70 18.18 -0.75
C ARG A 70 -18.80 16.72 -1.15
N TYR A 71 -17.68 16.09 -1.44
CA TYR A 71 -17.65 14.72 -1.94
C TYR A 71 -16.33 14.03 -1.61
N HIS A 72 -16.38 12.72 -1.56
CA HIS A 72 -15.19 11.89 -1.36
C HIS A 72 -14.27 11.99 -2.58
N LEU A 73 -13.01 12.35 -2.34
CA LEU A 73 -12.02 12.48 -3.40
C LEU A 73 -11.50 11.10 -3.84
N PRO A 74 -11.18 10.93 -5.13
CA PRO A 74 -10.56 9.69 -5.62
C PRO A 74 -9.17 9.48 -5.00
N PRO A 75 -8.68 8.23 -4.94
CA PRO A 75 -7.37 7.90 -4.36
C PRO A 75 -6.20 8.73 -4.90
N SER A 76 -6.26 9.16 -6.15
CA SER A 76 -5.24 10.02 -6.78
C SER A 76 -5.00 11.35 -6.03
N ALA A 77 -5.97 11.85 -5.26
CA ALA A 77 -5.79 13.01 -4.39
C ALA A 77 -4.80 12.77 -3.25
N HIS A 78 -4.51 11.51 -2.93
CA HIS A 78 -3.61 11.08 -1.85
C HIS A 78 -2.26 10.58 -2.38
N THR A 79 -1.92 10.88 -3.64
CA THR A 79 -0.69 10.43 -4.27
C THR A 79 0.54 10.96 -3.56
N THR A 80 1.44 10.06 -3.19
CA THR A 80 2.73 10.34 -2.56
C THR A 80 3.88 10.23 -3.55
N PHE A 81 3.88 9.18 -4.37
CA PHE A 81 4.88 8.93 -5.39
C PHE A 81 4.22 8.53 -6.71
N VAL A 82 4.77 9.01 -7.79
CA VAL A 82 4.31 8.70 -9.15
C VAL A 82 5.48 8.23 -9.99
N SER A 83 5.28 7.18 -10.75
CA SER A 83 6.15 6.75 -11.83
C SER A 83 5.32 6.48 -13.09
N GLU A 84 5.96 6.15 -14.19
CA GLU A 84 5.25 5.77 -15.42
C GLU A 84 4.42 4.50 -15.28
N ARG A 85 4.79 3.63 -14.34
CA ARG A 85 4.24 2.29 -14.22
C ARG A 85 3.49 2.02 -12.91
N PHE A 86 3.63 2.87 -11.93
CA PHE A 86 2.92 2.74 -10.66
C PHE A 86 2.70 4.08 -9.98
N VAL A 87 1.73 4.08 -9.09
CA VAL A 87 1.41 5.19 -8.19
C VAL A 87 1.37 4.66 -6.77
N VAL A 88 1.90 5.45 -5.83
CA VAL A 88 1.76 5.18 -4.39
C VAL A 88 0.89 6.26 -3.78
N CYS A 89 -0.20 5.87 -3.15
CA CYS A 89 -1.08 6.75 -2.40
C CYS A 89 -0.96 6.47 -0.90
N THR A 90 -1.02 7.51 -0.09
CA THR A 90 -0.96 7.38 1.37
C THR A 90 -2.20 8.00 1.98
N PHE A 91 -3.00 7.18 2.63
CA PHE A 91 -4.18 7.63 3.37
C PHE A 91 -3.78 7.95 4.80
N CYS A 92 -4.15 9.15 5.23
CA CYS A 92 -3.89 9.65 6.59
C CYS A 92 -5.19 10.18 7.18
N PRO A 93 -5.27 10.37 8.51
CA PRO A 93 -6.40 11.00 9.15
C PRO A 93 -6.79 12.30 8.46
N ARG A 94 -8.07 12.45 8.14
CA ARG A 94 -8.63 13.61 7.44
C ARG A 94 -10.06 13.87 7.88
N PRO A 95 -10.52 15.13 7.84
CA PRO A 95 -11.91 15.46 8.09
C PRO A 95 -12.84 14.73 7.12
N PHE A 96 -14.00 14.31 7.64
CA PHE A 96 -15.08 13.80 6.78
C PHE A 96 -15.74 14.92 5.97
N GLU A 97 -16.37 14.55 4.88
CA GLU A 97 -17.24 15.39 4.07
C GLU A 97 -18.41 15.92 4.94
N LYS A 98 -18.79 17.18 4.75
CA LYS A 98 -19.75 17.87 5.61
C LYS A 98 -21.02 18.32 4.90
N ASP A 99 -21.04 18.36 3.57
CA ASP A 99 -22.24 18.75 2.83
C ASP A 99 -23.38 17.76 3.10
N PRO A 100 -24.63 18.24 3.20
CA PRO A 100 -25.79 17.37 3.34
C PRO A 100 -25.85 16.36 2.19
N GLY A 101 -25.95 15.07 2.53
CA GLY A 101 -25.99 13.98 1.54
C GLY A 101 -24.64 13.61 0.92
N ALA A 102 -23.54 14.20 1.37
CA ALA A 102 -22.22 13.83 0.90
C ALA A 102 -21.87 12.37 1.27
N LEU A 103 -21.37 11.64 0.30
CA LEU A 103 -20.85 10.30 0.52
C LEU A 103 -19.52 10.38 1.28
N LYS A 104 -19.44 9.74 2.44
CA LYS A 104 -18.28 9.76 3.34
C LYS A 104 -17.36 8.56 3.19
N VAL A 105 -17.62 7.69 2.23
CA VAL A 105 -16.85 6.51 1.90
C VAL A 105 -16.56 6.50 0.40
N PRO A 106 -15.56 5.75 -0.07
CA PRO A 106 -15.31 5.62 -1.49
C PRO A 106 -16.55 5.07 -2.22
N PHE A 107 -16.69 5.42 -3.47
CA PHE A 107 -17.74 4.88 -4.34
C PHE A 107 -17.34 3.52 -4.91
N PHE A 108 -18.31 2.74 -5.40
CA PHE A 108 -18.03 1.53 -6.17
C PHE A 108 -17.39 1.91 -7.51
N HIS A 109 -16.32 1.22 -7.83
CA HIS A 109 -15.55 1.46 -9.05
C HIS A 109 -14.77 0.21 -9.45
N ASN A 110 -14.24 0.21 -10.65
CA ASN A 110 -13.18 -0.69 -11.09
C ASN A 110 -12.06 0.13 -11.72
N ASN A 111 -10.88 -0.42 -11.72
CA ASN A 111 -9.73 0.13 -12.40
C ASN A 111 -9.29 -0.89 -13.45
N ASP A 112 -9.48 -0.57 -14.73
CA ASP A 112 -9.19 -1.48 -15.82
C ASP A 112 -7.70 -1.50 -16.19
N ASP A 113 -6.94 -0.48 -15.75
CA ASP A 113 -5.54 -0.27 -16.14
C ASP A 113 -4.53 -0.70 -15.08
N TYR A 114 -4.96 -0.85 -13.82
CA TYR A 114 -4.06 -1.06 -12.69
C TYR A 114 -4.55 -2.17 -11.77
N ASP A 115 -3.58 -2.98 -11.32
CA ASP A 115 -3.76 -3.79 -10.12
C ASP A 115 -3.57 -2.91 -8.88
N GLU A 116 -4.43 -3.05 -7.88
CA GLU A 116 -4.40 -2.30 -6.64
C GLU A 116 -4.00 -3.19 -5.46
N VAL A 117 -2.99 -2.79 -4.70
CA VAL A 117 -2.64 -3.41 -3.41
C VAL A 117 -2.75 -2.38 -2.31
N LEU A 118 -3.57 -2.64 -1.31
CA LEU A 118 -3.75 -1.79 -0.15
C LEU A 118 -3.17 -2.45 1.10
N PHE A 119 -2.24 -1.79 1.77
CA PHE A 119 -1.71 -2.18 3.08
C PHE A 119 -2.33 -1.32 4.17
N TYR A 120 -2.97 -1.97 5.14
CA TYR A 120 -3.64 -1.33 6.27
C TYR A 120 -2.70 -1.27 7.46
N HIS A 121 -2.19 -0.09 7.76
CA HIS A 121 -1.16 0.08 8.79
C HIS A 121 -1.73 0.28 10.19
N ALA A 122 -2.64 1.23 10.37
CA ALA A 122 -3.18 1.57 11.70
C ALA A 122 -4.49 2.35 11.61
N GLY A 123 -5.24 2.34 12.69
CA GLY A 123 -6.50 3.07 12.83
C GLY A 123 -7.72 2.24 12.47
N ASN A 124 -8.84 2.90 12.21
CA ASN A 124 -10.11 2.27 11.86
C ASN A 124 -10.37 2.40 10.36
N PHE A 125 -10.36 1.27 9.67
CA PHE A 125 -10.58 1.18 8.23
C PHE A 125 -12.08 1.16 7.91
N PHE A 126 -12.73 2.27 8.17
CA PHE A 126 -14.18 2.47 8.21
C PHE A 126 -14.92 2.11 6.90
N SER A 127 -14.23 2.03 5.78
CA SER A 127 -14.81 1.64 4.48
C SER A 127 -14.77 0.13 4.21
N ARG A 128 -14.22 -0.65 5.11
CA ARG A 128 -14.04 -2.09 4.99
C ARG A 128 -14.51 -2.81 6.23
N ASP A 129 -15.09 -3.98 6.05
CA ASP A 129 -15.42 -4.91 7.13
C ASP A 129 -14.33 -5.97 7.23
N HIS A 130 -14.06 -6.45 8.45
CA HIS A 130 -13.10 -7.51 8.75
C HIS A 130 -11.64 -7.21 8.35
N ILE A 131 -11.27 -5.95 8.22
CA ILE A 131 -9.89 -5.54 7.95
C ILE A 131 -9.26 -5.02 9.24
N GLU A 132 -8.10 -5.57 9.57
CA GLU A 132 -7.29 -5.21 10.72
C GLU A 132 -5.92 -4.67 10.29
N ALA A 133 -5.24 -3.99 11.21
CA ALA A 133 -3.88 -3.50 10.98
C ALA A 133 -2.93 -4.67 10.68
N GLY A 134 -2.10 -4.51 9.65
CA GLY A 134 -1.19 -5.54 9.14
C GLY A 134 -1.72 -6.31 7.94
N MET A 135 -3.02 -6.26 7.69
CA MET A 135 -3.63 -6.91 6.52
C MET A 135 -3.33 -6.16 5.22
N LYS A 136 -3.56 -6.87 4.12
CA LYS A 136 -3.48 -6.33 2.76
C LYS A 136 -4.68 -6.81 1.97
N THR A 137 -5.18 -5.97 1.09
CA THR A 137 -6.11 -6.39 0.04
C THR A 137 -5.46 -6.29 -1.32
N PHE A 138 -5.84 -7.15 -2.23
CA PHE A 138 -5.45 -7.13 -3.63
C PHE A 138 -6.70 -7.11 -4.49
N HIS A 139 -6.81 -6.08 -5.33
CA HIS A 139 -7.87 -5.92 -6.31
C HIS A 139 -7.24 -5.94 -7.70
N PRO A 140 -7.33 -7.04 -8.45
CA PRO A 140 -6.80 -7.09 -9.80
C PRO A 140 -7.54 -6.13 -10.73
N ALA A 141 -6.88 -5.69 -11.79
CA ALA A 141 -7.48 -4.86 -12.82
C ALA A 141 -8.80 -5.44 -13.31
N GLY A 142 -9.82 -4.59 -13.45
CA GLY A 142 -11.17 -4.99 -13.84
C GLY A 142 -12.05 -5.53 -12.70
N PHE A 143 -11.51 -5.71 -11.49
CA PHE A 143 -12.30 -6.15 -10.34
C PHE A 143 -13.09 -4.96 -9.76
N THR A 144 -14.43 -5.06 -9.81
CA THR A 144 -15.30 -4.03 -9.24
C THR A 144 -15.34 -4.15 -7.72
N HIS A 145 -14.96 -3.08 -7.03
CA HIS A 145 -14.91 -3.03 -5.58
C HIS A 145 -15.35 -1.66 -5.03
N GLY A 146 -15.48 -1.57 -3.72
CA GLY A 146 -15.95 -0.36 -3.06
C GLY A 146 -16.15 -0.58 -1.56
N PRO A 147 -16.92 0.26 -0.88
CA PRO A 147 -17.20 0.08 0.54
C PRO A 147 -18.02 -1.20 0.75
N HIS A 148 -17.76 -1.89 1.86
CA HIS A 148 -18.60 -3.01 2.27
C HIS A 148 -20.00 -2.53 2.65
N PRO A 149 -21.05 -3.37 2.52
CA PRO A 149 -22.43 -2.97 2.80
C PRO A 149 -22.65 -2.36 4.18
N LYS A 150 -22.03 -2.93 5.21
CA LYS A 150 -22.10 -2.40 6.58
C LYS A 150 -21.43 -1.04 6.69
N ALA A 151 -20.26 -0.84 6.05
CA ALA A 151 -19.58 0.44 6.02
C ALA A 151 -20.41 1.52 5.33
N LEU A 152 -21.07 1.17 4.22
CA LEU A 152 -21.97 2.07 3.52
C LEU A 152 -23.16 2.50 4.39
N ASN A 153 -23.78 1.56 5.12
CA ASN A 153 -24.87 1.86 6.04
C ASN A 153 -24.40 2.74 7.21
N ASN A 154 -23.25 2.41 7.81
CA ASN A 154 -22.68 3.16 8.92
C ASN A 154 -22.26 4.59 8.53
N MET A 155 -21.96 4.82 7.26
CA MET A 155 -21.62 6.15 6.76
C MET A 155 -22.72 7.19 7.04
N LEU A 156 -23.98 6.81 6.89
CA LEU A 156 -25.12 7.70 7.08
C LEU A 156 -25.23 8.14 8.55
N GLU A 157 -24.80 7.30 9.48
CA GLU A 157 -24.85 7.54 10.92
C GLU A 157 -23.52 8.07 11.50
N GLN A 158 -22.50 8.26 10.65
CA GLN A 158 -21.18 8.66 11.09
C GLN A 158 -21.17 10.04 11.75
N LYS A 159 -20.81 10.07 13.04
CA LYS A 159 -20.72 11.28 13.87
C LYS A 159 -19.32 11.78 14.13
N LYS A 160 -18.30 10.97 13.79
CA LYS A 160 -16.89 11.39 13.92
C LYS A 160 -16.63 12.59 13.00
N ALA A 161 -15.77 13.50 13.45
CA ALA A 161 -15.38 14.67 12.66
C ALA A 161 -14.34 14.33 11.60
N GLU A 162 -13.52 13.29 11.84
CA GLU A 162 -12.41 12.90 10.99
C GLU A 162 -12.18 11.38 11.01
N THR A 163 -11.46 10.89 10.03
CA THR A 163 -10.95 9.51 9.98
C THR A 163 -9.72 9.40 10.87
N ASP A 164 -9.35 8.18 11.25
CA ASP A 164 -8.13 7.88 12.00
C ASP A 164 -7.24 6.82 11.31
N GLU A 165 -7.56 6.50 10.05
CA GLU A 165 -6.86 5.48 9.29
C GLU A 165 -5.49 5.93 8.77
N TYR A 166 -4.55 4.98 8.75
CA TYR A 166 -3.30 5.05 8.00
C TYR A 166 -3.19 3.83 7.11
N ALA A 167 -3.15 4.05 5.81
CA ALA A 167 -2.99 2.99 4.83
C ALA A 167 -2.12 3.45 3.66
N VAL A 168 -1.48 2.50 3.00
CA VAL A 168 -0.68 2.75 1.79
C VAL A 168 -1.23 1.89 0.66
N MET A 169 -1.56 2.52 -0.44
CA MET A 169 -2.03 1.86 -1.65
C MET A 169 -0.98 1.96 -2.74
N ILE A 170 -0.80 0.90 -3.48
CA ILE A 170 0.07 0.86 -4.66
C ILE A 170 -0.77 0.38 -5.83
N ASP A 171 -0.90 1.22 -6.84
CA ASP A 171 -1.53 0.87 -8.11
C ASP A 171 -0.44 0.64 -9.15
N THR A 172 -0.47 -0.46 -9.84
CA THR A 172 0.55 -0.82 -10.84
C THR A 172 -0.06 -1.22 -12.17
N ARG A 173 0.49 -0.69 -13.26
CA ARG A 173 0.12 -1.08 -14.63
C ARG A 173 0.62 -2.47 -15.00
N ASP A 174 1.70 -2.90 -14.38
CA ASP A 174 2.21 -4.24 -14.60
C ASP A 174 1.40 -5.22 -13.76
N PRO A 175 0.83 -6.28 -14.37
CA PRO A 175 0.09 -7.29 -13.63
C PRO A 175 0.95 -7.89 -12.53
N LEU A 176 0.38 -7.95 -11.33
CA LEU A 176 1.01 -8.56 -10.18
C LEU A 176 0.79 -10.07 -10.18
N THR A 177 1.78 -10.79 -9.72
CA THR A 177 1.67 -12.22 -9.47
C THR A 177 1.73 -12.43 -7.97
N VAL A 178 0.67 -12.99 -7.41
CA VAL A 178 0.67 -13.44 -6.02
C VAL A 178 1.56 -14.68 -5.94
N ALA A 179 2.53 -14.67 -5.03
CA ALA A 179 3.36 -15.83 -4.76
C ALA A 179 2.57 -16.90 -3.99
N ASP A 180 3.10 -18.13 -3.95
CA ASP A 180 2.54 -19.16 -3.08
C ASP A 180 2.55 -18.64 -1.63
N LEU A 181 1.38 -18.58 -1.03
CA LEU A 181 1.19 -18.12 0.35
C LEU A 181 1.22 -19.33 1.29
N PRO A 182 1.78 -19.19 2.50
CA PRO A 182 1.60 -20.20 3.54
C PRO A 182 0.11 -20.38 3.88
N ASP A 183 -0.24 -21.55 4.38
CA ASP A 183 -1.59 -21.85 4.87
C ASP A 183 -2.04 -20.78 5.89
N ASN A 184 -3.30 -20.41 5.85
CA ASN A 184 -3.95 -19.43 6.74
C ASN A 184 -3.46 -17.97 6.61
N VAL A 185 -2.79 -17.60 5.53
CA VAL A 185 -2.43 -16.19 5.24
C VAL A 185 -3.52 -15.51 4.42
N GLU A 186 -4.09 -16.22 3.47
CA GLU A 186 -5.20 -15.71 2.65
C GLU A 186 -6.53 -15.84 3.39
N VAL A 187 -7.39 -14.83 3.22
CA VAL A 187 -8.77 -14.84 3.73
C VAL A 187 -9.67 -15.27 2.57
N ASP A 188 -10.01 -16.55 2.52
CA ASP A 188 -10.68 -17.19 1.40
C ASP A 188 -12.07 -16.64 1.09
N ASP A 189 -12.75 -16.08 2.08
CA ASP A 189 -14.10 -15.55 1.96
C ASP A 189 -14.14 -14.04 1.67
N TYR A 190 -12.99 -13.37 1.57
CA TYR A 190 -12.92 -11.92 1.31
C TYR A 190 -13.71 -11.52 0.06
N LEU A 191 -13.63 -12.29 -1.01
CA LEU A 191 -14.34 -12.05 -2.25
C LEU A 191 -15.87 -11.97 -2.06
N TYR A 192 -16.41 -12.69 -1.09
CA TYR A 192 -17.84 -12.76 -0.80
C TYR A 192 -18.30 -11.74 0.25
N SER A 193 -17.36 -10.98 0.83
CA SER A 193 -17.66 -10.02 1.91
C SER A 193 -18.58 -8.86 1.48
N TRP A 194 -18.74 -8.63 0.17
CA TRP A 194 -19.71 -7.68 -0.39
C TRP A 194 -21.11 -8.27 -0.57
N THR A 195 -21.29 -9.58 -0.48
CA THR A 195 -22.60 -10.20 -0.54
C THR A 195 -23.30 -10.07 0.82
N GLN A 196 -24.54 -9.59 0.82
CA GLN A 196 -25.37 -9.68 2.01
C GLN A 196 -25.80 -11.13 2.14
N HIS A 197 -25.16 -11.88 3.03
CA HIS A 197 -25.77 -13.11 3.52
C HIS A 197 -26.93 -12.70 4.40
N GLU A 198 -28.16 -12.81 3.87
CA GLU A 198 -29.32 -12.93 4.73
C GLU A 198 -29.07 -14.15 5.62
N THR A 199 -28.67 -13.89 6.86
CA THR A 199 -28.72 -14.93 7.90
C THR A 199 -30.20 -15.27 8.02
N GLU A 200 -30.62 -16.32 7.35
CA GLU A 200 -31.87 -17.01 7.67
C GLU A 200 -31.81 -17.37 9.16
N THR A 201 -32.40 -16.52 9.96
CA THR A 201 -32.73 -16.85 11.35
C THR A 201 -33.74 -17.99 11.29
N LYS A 202 -33.24 -19.22 11.49
CA LYS A 202 -34.07 -20.36 11.83
C LYS A 202 -34.52 -20.28 13.28
#